data_7d88e9198d66a1947b8da5922ec65f4b
#
_entry.id   7d88e9198d66a1947b8da5922ec65f4b
#
_cell.length_a   1.000
_cell.length_b   1.000
_cell.length_c   1.000
_cell.angle_alpha   90.00
_cell.angle_beta   90.00
_cell.angle_gamma   90.00
#
_symmetry.space_group_name_H-M   'P 1'
#
loop_
_entity.id
_entity.type
_entity.pdbx_description
1 polymer ?
#
loop_
_entity_poly.entity_id
_entity_poly.type
_entity_poly.pdbx_seq_one_letter_code
_entity_poly.pdbx_strand_id
1 'polypeptide(L)'
;LKELKIKNIRAVFLEEFKDDEERRAIGYVIYYQDKDQWREQRLTQKFARANELTKKRIEDFRKEVKEKRIFGNFAVLLCGETNIVKYNKDDKKIGDPYNYLPLLNEEIEVILNPIHDRMTRYEMKLKREYLSKNQRLVVSVWNKGRSDKNGKVKNYKTPDWTVFYNGMEKELKPLNHNVDNQADIQIGIVNF
;
A
#
# COMPACT_ATOMS: atom_id res chain seq x y z
N LEU A 1 18.90 -3.33 -9.54
CA LEU A 1 17.73 -3.94 -10.23
C LEU A 1 17.91 -4.03 -11.75
N LYS A 2 18.59 -3.07 -12.39
CA LYS A 2 18.83 -3.12 -13.87
C LYS A 2 19.60 -4.35 -14.33
N GLU A 3 20.34 -5.00 -13.44
CA GLU A 3 21.13 -6.21 -13.74
C GLU A 3 20.41 -7.52 -13.38
N LEU A 4 19.31 -7.44 -12.63
CA LEU A 4 18.54 -8.61 -12.26
C LEU A 4 17.57 -8.99 -13.38
N LYS A 5 17.95 -9.95 -14.21
CA LYS A 5 17.06 -10.59 -15.21
C LYS A 5 16.05 -11.51 -14.52
N ILE A 6 15.23 -10.97 -13.63
CA ILE A 6 14.18 -11.76 -12.99
C ILE A 6 12.95 -11.72 -13.90
N LYS A 7 12.77 -12.77 -14.68
CA LYS A 7 11.74 -12.86 -15.73
C LYS A 7 10.29 -12.67 -15.27
N ASN A 8 10.02 -12.87 -13.97
CA ASN A 8 8.65 -12.90 -13.45
C ASN A 8 8.31 -11.76 -12.49
N ILE A 9 9.24 -10.85 -12.19
CA ILE A 9 8.97 -9.67 -11.36
C ILE A 9 8.66 -8.50 -12.28
N ARG A 10 7.47 -7.94 -12.16
CA ARG A 10 7.02 -6.77 -12.94
C ARG A 10 7.17 -5.45 -12.20
N ALA A 11 7.18 -5.49 -10.88
CA ALA A 11 7.40 -4.31 -10.05
C ALA A 11 8.04 -4.67 -8.72
N VAL A 12 8.83 -3.73 -8.18
CA VAL A 12 9.40 -3.77 -6.83
C VAL A 12 9.07 -2.46 -6.15
N PHE A 13 8.43 -2.54 -4.99
CA PHE A 13 8.11 -1.38 -4.18
C PHE A 13 9.01 -1.35 -2.94
N LEU A 14 9.70 -0.23 -2.74
CA LEU A 14 10.62 -0.04 -1.63
C LEU A 14 10.21 1.19 -0.80
N GLU A 15 10.32 1.09 0.50
CA GLU A 15 10.21 2.21 1.42
C GLU A 15 11.62 2.71 1.75
N GLU A 16 11.85 4.01 1.56
CA GLU A 16 13.12 4.66 1.91
C GLU A 16 13.04 5.26 3.31
N PHE A 17 14.03 4.94 4.13
CA PHE A 17 14.17 5.50 5.46
C PHE A 17 15.35 6.48 5.50
N LYS A 18 15.19 7.54 6.27
CA LYS A 18 16.31 8.38 6.64
C LYS A 18 17.20 7.62 7.63
N ASP A 19 18.49 7.65 7.39
CA ASP A 19 19.48 7.08 8.32
C ASP A 19 19.70 8.04 9.50
N ASP A 20 18.63 8.28 10.26
CA ASP A 20 18.64 9.03 11.50
C ASP A 20 18.04 8.19 12.63
N GLU A 21 18.23 8.63 13.88
CA GLU A 21 17.72 7.93 15.06
C GLU A 21 16.20 7.68 15.01
N GLU A 22 15.45 8.49 14.26
CA GLU A 22 14.00 8.39 14.16
C GLU A 22 13.53 7.42 13.07
N ARG A 23 14.42 6.94 12.17
CA ARG A 23 14.11 6.04 11.04
C ARG A 23 12.77 6.39 10.38
N ARG A 24 12.59 7.65 10.06
CA ARG A 24 11.35 8.09 9.40
C ARG A 24 11.38 7.70 7.93
N ALA A 25 10.29 7.19 7.44
CA ALA A 25 10.10 7.02 6.01
C ALA A 25 10.19 8.40 5.33
N ILE A 26 11.16 8.58 4.45
CA ILE A 26 11.34 9.81 3.67
C ILE A 26 10.65 9.75 2.33
N GLY A 27 10.38 8.56 1.84
CA GLY A 27 9.74 8.35 0.56
C GLY A 27 9.53 6.89 0.23
N TYR A 28 9.04 6.69 -0.95
CA TYR A 28 8.82 5.37 -1.52
C TYR A 28 9.32 5.37 -2.95
N VAL A 29 9.97 4.28 -3.34
CA VAL A 29 10.44 4.09 -4.70
C VAL A 29 9.76 2.86 -5.28
N ILE A 30 9.21 3.02 -6.45
CA ILE A 30 8.73 1.91 -7.24
C ILE A 30 9.59 1.75 -8.48
N TYR A 31 10.09 0.53 -8.65
CA TYR A 31 10.69 0.09 -9.90
C TYR A 31 9.68 -0.78 -10.62
N TYR A 32 9.40 -0.47 -11.88
CA TYR A 32 8.41 -1.20 -12.67
C TYR A 32 8.89 -1.40 -14.11
N GLN A 33 8.39 -2.43 -14.76
CA GLN A 33 8.66 -2.68 -16.16
C GLN A 33 7.66 -1.90 -17.04
N ASP A 34 8.20 -1.13 -17.96
CA ASP A 34 7.46 -0.46 -19.02
C ASP A 34 8.15 -0.78 -20.36
N LYS A 35 7.44 -1.50 -21.25
CA LYS A 35 7.98 -1.92 -22.55
C LYS A 35 9.37 -2.55 -22.45
N ASP A 36 9.50 -3.56 -21.58
CA ASP A 36 10.76 -4.31 -21.34
C ASP A 36 11.90 -3.49 -20.70
N GLN A 37 11.64 -2.28 -20.26
CA GLN A 37 12.60 -1.46 -19.55
C GLN A 37 12.18 -1.23 -18.10
N TRP A 38 13.15 -1.31 -17.19
CA TRP A 38 12.94 -0.91 -15.81
C TRP A 38 12.94 0.60 -15.68
N ARG A 39 11.88 1.13 -15.10
CA ARG A 39 11.71 2.54 -14.73
C ARG A 39 11.63 2.71 -13.24
N GLU A 40 12.02 3.88 -12.77
CA GLU A 40 11.94 4.29 -11.37
C GLU A 40 10.95 5.45 -11.24
N GLN A 41 10.07 5.36 -10.23
CA GLN A 41 9.21 6.46 -9.83
C GLN A 41 9.31 6.65 -8.31
N ARG A 42 9.61 7.88 -7.87
CA ARG A 42 9.59 8.25 -6.47
C ARG A 42 8.23 8.82 -6.08
N LEU A 43 7.74 8.37 -4.94
CA LEU A 43 6.44 8.76 -4.40
C LEU A 43 6.60 9.31 -2.99
N THR A 44 5.83 10.36 -2.68
CA THR A 44 5.72 10.90 -1.32
C THR A 44 4.26 10.91 -0.89
N GLN A 45 4.00 10.61 0.38
CA GLN A 45 2.64 10.62 0.91
C GLN A 45 2.08 12.04 0.94
N LYS A 46 0.91 12.25 0.37
CA LYS A 46 0.31 13.59 0.25
C LYS A 46 -0.44 14.04 1.50
N PHE A 47 -1.00 13.11 2.23
CA PHE A 47 -1.66 13.37 3.51
C PHE A 47 -1.61 12.13 4.40
N ALA A 48 -1.52 12.37 5.70
CA ALA A 48 -1.48 11.31 6.70
C ALA A 48 -2.83 11.12 7.43
N ARG A 49 -3.61 12.20 7.53
CA ARG A 49 -4.83 12.22 8.33
C ARG A 49 -6.01 12.77 7.55
N ALA A 50 -7.22 12.36 7.95
CA ALA A 50 -8.46 12.79 7.30
C ALA A 50 -8.71 14.32 7.39
N ASN A 51 -8.25 14.97 8.47
CA ASN A 51 -8.39 16.43 8.64
C ASN A 51 -7.44 17.26 7.75
N GLU A 52 -6.49 16.60 7.09
CA GLU A 52 -5.59 17.25 6.14
C GLU A 52 -6.18 17.34 4.70
N LEU A 53 -7.33 16.71 4.48
CA LEU A 53 -8.00 16.65 3.17
C LEU A 53 -8.72 17.96 2.86
N THR A 54 -7.95 18.96 2.45
CA THR A 54 -8.48 20.20 1.86
C THR A 54 -8.84 20.01 0.40
N LYS A 55 -9.71 20.85 -0.16
CA LYS A 55 -10.09 20.81 -1.58
C LYS A 55 -8.85 20.79 -2.49
N LYS A 56 -7.91 21.69 -2.24
CA LYS A 56 -6.65 21.76 -3.00
C LYS A 56 -5.84 20.46 -2.92
N ARG A 57 -5.63 19.91 -1.71
CA ARG A 57 -4.88 18.66 -1.55
C ARG A 57 -5.53 17.47 -2.25
N ILE A 58 -6.86 17.42 -2.25
CA ILE A 58 -7.62 16.38 -2.96
C ILE A 58 -7.41 16.52 -4.47
N GLU A 59 -7.51 17.73 -5.01
CA GLU A 59 -7.29 18.02 -6.43
C GLU A 59 -5.87 17.67 -6.86
N ASP A 60 -4.86 18.10 -6.08
CA ASP A 60 -3.45 17.78 -6.33
C ASP A 60 -3.20 16.26 -6.27
N PHE A 61 -3.80 15.56 -5.30
CA PHE A 61 -3.69 14.12 -5.20
C PHE A 61 -4.36 13.40 -6.37
N ARG A 62 -5.56 13.83 -6.77
CA ARG A 62 -6.26 13.27 -7.94
C ARG A 62 -5.44 13.39 -9.23
N LYS A 63 -4.78 14.53 -9.43
CA LYS A 63 -3.86 14.74 -10.54
C LYS A 63 -2.67 13.78 -10.45
N GLU A 64 -2.05 13.67 -9.28
CA GLU A 64 -0.92 12.77 -9.07
C GLU A 64 -1.29 11.29 -9.26
N VAL A 65 -2.50 10.88 -8.87
CA VAL A 65 -2.96 9.50 -9.12
C VAL A 65 -2.88 9.17 -10.60
N LYS A 66 -3.40 10.05 -11.45
CA LYS A 66 -3.39 9.85 -12.91
C LYS A 66 -2.00 9.88 -13.52
N GLU A 67 -1.11 10.75 -13.02
CA GLU A 67 0.18 11.01 -13.64
C GLU A 67 1.31 10.12 -13.12
N LYS A 68 1.24 9.69 -11.84
CA LYS A 68 2.38 9.12 -11.13
C LYS A 68 2.09 7.91 -10.24
N ARG A 69 0.82 7.50 -10.10
CA ARG A 69 0.44 6.44 -9.16
C ARG A 69 -0.10 5.18 -9.84
N ILE A 70 -0.25 5.21 -11.15
CA ILE A 70 -0.73 4.10 -11.97
C ILE A 70 0.43 3.57 -12.81
N PHE A 71 0.66 2.26 -12.76
CA PHE A 71 1.78 1.57 -13.38
C PHE A 71 1.26 0.27 -14.02
N GLY A 72 0.88 0.35 -15.29
CA GLY A 72 0.21 -0.78 -15.95
C GLY A 72 -1.12 -1.12 -15.26
N ASN A 73 -1.24 -2.33 -14.76
CA ASN A 73 -2.45 -2.83 -14.09
C ASN A 73 -2.45 -2.65 -12.56
N PHE A 74 -1.54 -1.90 -11.99
CA PHE A 74 -1.52 -1.64 -10.56
C PHE A 74 -1.42 -0.15 -10.23
N ALA A 75 -1.97 0.22 -9.07
CA ALA A 75 -1.91 1.55 -8.49
C ALA A 75 -1.28 1.53 -7.11
N VAL A 76 -0.72 2.66 -6.69
CA VAL A 76 -0.13 2.82 -5.34
C VAL A 76 -0.96 3.80 -4.53
N LEU A 77 -1.37 3.36 -3.32
CA LEU A 77 -2.06 4.17 -2.34
C LEU A 77 -1.32 4.08 -1.01
N LEU A 78 -0.59 5.13 -0.64
CA LEU A 78 0.24 5.12 0.58
C LEU A 78 -0.63 5.19 1.85
N CYS A 79 -0.07 4.81 2.98
CA CYS A 79 -0.75 4.59 4.26
C CYS A 79 -1.88 5.59 4.57
N GLY A 80 -1.54 6.85 4.80
CA GLY A 80 -2.53 7.88 5.16
C GLY A 80 -3.47 8.26 4.02
N GLU A 81 -3.09 7.97 2.79
CA GLU A 81 -3.89 8.28 1.60
C GLU A 81 -5.14 7.40 1.48
N THR A 82 -5.22 6.31 2.24
CA THR A 82 -6.47 5.55 2.39
C THR A 82 -7.62 6.37 2.99
N ASN A 83 -7.32 7.54 3.58
CA ASN A 83 -8.33 8.49 4.05
C ASN A 83 -9.08 9.19 2.91
N ILE A 84 -8.68 8.99 1.65
CA ILE A 84 -9.45 9.44 0.48
C ILE A 84 -10.84 8.79 0.42
N VAL A 85 -10.97 7.57 0.92
CA VAL A 85 -12.25 6.95 1.20
C VAL A 85 -12.58 7.11 2.68
N LYS A 86 -13.84 7.45 3.00
CA LYS A 86 -14.26 7.82 4.34
C LYS A 86 -15.18 6.77 4.96
N TYR A 87 -14.93 6.48 6.24
CA TYR A 87 -15.85 5.74 7.06
C TYR A 87 -16.91 6.68 7.63
N ASN A 88 -18.16 6.40 7.33
CA ASN A 88 -19.31 7.03 7.97
C ASN A 88 -19.70 6.19 9.21
N LYS A 89 -19.71 6.83 10.38
CA LYS A 89 -20.01 6.17 11.66
C LYS A 89 -21.49 5.85 11.83
N ASP A 90 -22.36 6.64 11.22
CA ASP A 90 -23.80 6.55 11.42
C ASP A 90 -24.37 5.32 10.69
N ASP A 91 -23.96 5.09 9.46
CA ASP A 91 -24.39 3.94 8.65
C ASP A 91 -23.36 2.80 8.62
N LYS A 92 -22.21 2.96 9.28
CA LYS A 92 -21.09 2.01 9.36
C LYS A 92 -20.56 1.58 7.99
N LYS A 93 -20.61 2.46 7.01
CA LYS A 93 -20.20 2.19 5.63
C LYS A 93 -19.01 3.04 5.22
N ILE A 94 -18.30 2.56 4.21
CA ILE A 94 -17.28 3.33 3.51
C ILE A 94 -17.90 3.99 2.28
N GLY A 95 -17.63 5.27 2.10
CA GLY A 95 -17.95 6.03 0.90
C GLY A 95 -16.71 6.60 0.24
N ASP A 96 -16.85 6.96 -1.03
CA ASP A 96 -15.82 7.63 -1.83
C ASP A 96 -16.27 9.07 -2.19
N PRO A 97 -16.28 9.99 -1.20
CA PRO A 97 -16.78 11.36 -1.40
C PRO A 97 -15.92 12.18 -2.35
N TYR A 98 -14.75 11.69 -2.69
CA TYR A 98 -13.80 12.39 -3.55
C TYR A 98 -13.65 11.72 -4.92
N ASN A 99 -14.47 10.73 -5.23
CA ASN A 99 -14.44 10.02 -6.50
C ASN A 99 -13.03 9.48 -6.84
N TYR A 100 -12.39 8.81 -5.86
CA TYR A 100 -11.07 8.20 -6.06
C TYR A 100 -11.17 6.95 -6.94
N LEU A 101 -12.11 6.05 -6.66
CA LEU A 101 -12.25 4.81 -7.42
C LEU A 101 -12.48 5.04 -8.92
N PRO A 102 -13.27 6.02 -9.36
CA PRO A 102 -13.38 6.35 -10.79
C PRO A 102 -12.10 6.86 -11.45
N LEU A 103 -11.07 7.25 -10.67
CA LEU A 103 -9.75 7.59 -11.23
C LEU A 103 -8.96 6.35 -11.63
N LEU A 104 -9.24 5.24 -10.97
CA LEU A 104 -8.68 3.94 -11.29
C LEU A 104 -9.52 3.36 -12.43
N ASN A 105 -8.94 3.27 -13.63
CA ASN A 105 -9.61 2.64 -14.76
C ASN A 105 -9.89 1.15 -14.47
N GLU A 106 -10.66 0.50 -15.32
CA GLU A 106 -11.03 -0.92 -15.17
C GLU A 106 -9.82 -1.86 -15.29
N GLU A 107 -8.74 -1.40 -15.91
CA GLU A 107 -7.50 -2.17 -16.07
C GLU A 107 -6.70 -2.29 -14.76
N ILE A 108 -7.01 -1.49 -13.74
CA ILE A 108 -6.32 -1.57 -12.45
C ILE A 108 -6.86 -2.75 -11.64
N GLU A 109 -6.05 -3.79 -11.60
CA GLU A 109 -6.33 -5.03 -10.90
C GLU A 109 -5.77 -5.04 -9.47
N VAL A 110 -4.69 -4.28 -9.22
CA VAL A 110 -3.97 -4.33 -7.95
C VAL A 110 -3.79 -2.93 -7.36
N ILE A 111 -4.08 -2.76 -6.08
CA ILE A 111 -3.72 -1.59 -5.27
C ILE A 111 -2.66 -2.01 -4.26
N LEU A 112 -1.45 -1.47 -4.40
CA LEU A 112 -0.38 -1.63 -3.42
C LEU A 112 -0.56 -0.58 -2.31
N ASN A 113 -0.72 -1.05 -1.08
CA ASN A 113 -1.02 -0.18 0.06
C ASN A 113 -0.06 -0.46 1.23
N PRO A 114 1.17 0.10 1.20
CA PRO A 114 2.06 0.02 2.35
C PRO A 114 1.47 0.81 3.50
N ILE A 115 1.52 0.27 4.71
CA ILE A 115 0.90 0.89 5.87
C ILE A 115 1.81 0.88 7.11
N HIS A 116 1.64 1.92 7.95
CA HIS A 116 2.33 2.10 9.22
C HIS A 116 1.38 2.02 10.42
N ASP A 117 0.09 1.80 10.17
CA ASP A 117 -0.95 1.66 11.19
C ASP A 117 -1.26 0.18 11.43
N ARG A 118 -2.02 -0.12 12.47
CA ARG A 118 -2.41 -1.50 12.80
C ARG A 118 -3.27 -2.11 11.69
N MET A 119 -2.84 -3.26 11.17
CA MET A 119 -3.58 -4.02 10.15
C MET A 119 -5.00 -4.36 10.56
N THR A 120 -5.20 -4.65 11.83
CA THR A 120 -6.48 -5.12 12.41
C THR A 120 -7.43 -4.01 12.81
N ARG A 121 -7.07 -2.73 12.63
CA ARG A 121 -7.96 -1.62 12.92
C ARG A 121 -9.21 -1.71 12.04
N TYR A 122 -10.38 -1.76 12.67
CA TYR A 122 -11.67 -2.03 12.00
C TYR A 122 -11.94 -1.11 10.81
N GLU A 123 -11.81 0.20 10.98
CA GLU A 123 -12.00 1.18 9.90
C GLU A 123 -11.06 0.92 8.72
N MET A 124 -9.82 0.55 8.98
CA MET A 124 -8.83 0.27 7.94
C MET A 124 -9.14 -1.03 7.19
N LYS A 125 -9.70 -2.02 7.88
CA LYS A 125 -10.20 -3.25 7.22
C LYS A 125 -11.33 -2.91 6.26
N LEU A 126 -12.33 -2.16 6.72
CA LEU A 126 -13.45 -1.73 5.88
C LEU A 126 -13.01 -0.91 4.66
N LYS A 127 -12.01 -0.03 4.83
CA LYS A 127 -11.46 0.74 3.70
C LYS A 127 -10.80 -0.16 2.65
N ARG A 128 -10.02 -1.15 3.07
CA ARG A 128 -9.39 -2.12 2.16
C ARG A 128 -10.41 -3.02 1.48
N GLU A 129 -11.41 -3.49 2.22
CA GLU A 129 -12.57 -4.20 1.68
C GLU A 129 -13.27 -3.38 0.60
N TYR A 130 -13.56 -2.11 0.87
CA TYR A 130 -14.19 -1.21 -0.09
C TYR A 130 -13.33 -0.97 -1.34
N LEU A 131 -12.03 -0.70 -1.17
CA LEU A 131 -11.10 -0.45 -2.26
C LEU A 131 -10.88 -1.68 -3.15
N SER A 132 -11.06 -2.89 -2.59
CA SER A 132 -10.89 -4.15 -3.32
C SER A 132 -12.12 -4.57 -4.13
N LYS A 133 -13.22 -3.83 -4.08
CA LYS A 133 -14.41 -4.11 -4.91
C LYS A 133 -14.07 -4.04 -6.40
N ASN A 134 -14.97 -4.57 -7.23
CA ASN A 134 -14.83 -4.63 -8.70
C ASN A 134 -13.59 -5.43 -9.13
N GLN A 135 -13.43 -6.62 -8.55
CA GLN A 135 -12.37 -7.59 -8.88
C GLN A 135 -10.95 -7.05 -8.68
N ARG A 136 -10.77 -6.07 -7.79
CA ARG A 136 -9.44 -5.55 -7.44
C ARG A 136 -8.83 -6.30 -6.27
N LEU A 137 -7.53 -6.40 -6.32
CA LEU A 137 -6.70 -6.90 -5.23
C LEU A 137 -6.12 -5.71 -4.46
N VAL A 138 -6.32 -5.66 -3.15
CA VAL A 138 -5.63 -4.68 -2.28
C VAL A 138 -4.61 -5.42 -1.44
N VAL A 139 -3.33 -5.17 -1.71
CA VAL A 139 -2.22 -5.76 -0.97
C VAL A 139 -1.67 -4.71 0.00
N SER A 140 -1.78 -4.98 1.28
CA SER A 140 -1.23 -4.11 2.33
C SER A 140 -0.10 -4.82 3.05
N VAL A 141 1.05 -4.17 3.09
CA VAL A 141 2.23 -4.62 3.83
C VAL A 141 2.50 -3.65 4.96
N TRP A 142 2.74 -4.18 6.15
CA TRP A 142 3.00 -3.39 7.34
C TRP A 142 4.49 -3.41 7.72
N ASN A 143 5.04 -2.22 7.88
CA ASN A 143 6.39 -2.07 8.41
C ASN A 143 6.41 -2.32 9.93
N LYS A 144 6.67 -3.55 10.33
CA LYS A 144 6.62 -4.02 11.71
C LYS A 144 7.82 -3.62 12.56
N GLY A 145 8.95 -3.39 11.96
CA GLY A 145 10.21 -3.10 12.65
C GLY A 145 10.38 -1.65 13.10
N ARG A 146 9.42 -0.77 12.80
CA ARG A 146 9.54 0.66 13.08
C ARG A 146 9.52 0.95 14.59
N SER A 147 10.51 1.65 15.07
CA SER A 147 10.53 2.22 16.41
C SER A 147 9.64 3.45 16.52
N ASP A 148 9.04 3.68 17.67
CA ASP A 148 8.42 4.97 17.99
C ASP A 148 9.51 5.99 18.39
N LYS A 149 9.07 7.22 18.68
CA LYS A 149 9.96 8.32 19.10
C LYS A 149 10.78 8.03 20.38
N ASN A 150 10.43 6.98 21.13
CA ASN A 150 11.12 6.55 22.34
C ASN A 150 11.99 5.31 22.10
N GLY A 151 12.24 4.95 20.84
CA GLY A 151 13.01 3.76 20.47
C GLY A 151 12.30 2.42 20.69
N LYS A 152 11.02 2.42 21.13
CA LYS A 152 10.26 1.20 21.36
C LYS A 152 9.77 0.64 20.04
N VAL A 153 10.22 -0.57 19.70
CA VAL A 153 9.75 -1.29 18.52
C VAL A 153 8.26 -1.60 18.65
N LYS A 154 7.48 -1.19 17.67
CA LYS A 154 6.05 -1.48 17.59
C LYS A 154 5.83 -2.92 17.14
N ASN A 155 5.87 -3.82 18.08
CA ASN A 155 5.63 -5.24 17.83
C ASN A 155 4.19 -5.60 18.25
N TYR A 156 3.22 -5.29 17.40
CA TYR A 156 1.83 -5.71 17.62
C TYR A 156 1.63 -7.15 17.11
N LYS A 157 0.80 -7.93 17.83
CA LYS A 157 0.32 -9.24 17.35
C LYS A 157 -0.68 -9.05 16.20
N THR A 158 -0.21 -8.55 15.07
CA THR A 158 -1.00 -8.33 13.86
C THR A 158 -0.26 -8.94 12.68
N PRO A 159 -0.94 -9.42 11.65
CA PRO A 159 -0.27 -9.95 10.46
C PRO A 159 0.60 -8.87 9.82
N ASP A 160 1.70 -9.28 9.21
CA ASP A 160 2.64 -8.37 8.54
C ASP A 160 2.10 -7.89 7.19
N TRP A 161 1.09 -8.58 6.68
CA TRP A 161 0.36 -8.22 5.46
C TRP A 161 -1.10 -8.62 5.57
N THR A 162 -1.92 -7.98 4.76
CA THR A 162 -3.29 -8.41 4.47
C THR A 162 -3.59 -8.26 3.00
N VAL A 163 -4.42 -9.14 2.49
CA VAL A 163 -4.87 -9.10 1.11
C VAL A 163 -6.39 -9.15 1.07
N PHE A 164 -6.97 -8.23 0.32
CA PHE A 164 -8.40 -8.20 0.04
C PHE A 164 -8.62 -8.36 -1.46
N TYR A 165 -9.58 -9.17 -1.85
CA TYR A 165 -10.01 -9.33 -3.22
C TYR A 165 -11.51 -9.32 -3.31
N ASN A 166 -12.05 -8.50 -4.19
CA ASN A 166 -13.49 -8.35 -4.44
C ASN A 166 -14.32 -8.20 -3.15
N GLY A 167 -13.88 -7.32 -2.24
CA GLY A 167 -14.56 -7.04 -0.98
C GLY A 167 -14.34 -8.07 0.12
N MET A 168 -13.47 -9.06 -0.05
CA MET A 168 -13.22 -10.12 0.94
C MET A 168 -11.74 -10.22 1.29
N GLU A 169 -11.46 -10.38 2.59
CA GLU A 169 -10.11 -10.70 3.05
C GLU A 169 -9.73 -12.12 2.61
N LYS A 170 -8.57 -12.27 2.02
CA LYS A 170 -8.02 -13.56 1.57
C LYS A 170 -7.01 -14.08 2.56
N GLU A 171 -7.05 -15.37 2.80
CA GLU A 171 -6.03 -16.05 3.57
C GLU A 171 -4.73 -16.12 2.77
N LEU A 172 -3.63 -15.74 3.42
CA LEU A 172 -2.30 -15.84 2.87
C LEU A 172 -1.64 -17.12 3.39
N LYS A 173 -1.15 -17.92 2.47
CA LYS A 173 -0.32 -19.08 2.82
C LYS A 173 1.14 -18.63 2.86
N PRO A 174 1.77 -18.53 4.05
CA PRO A 174 3.19 -18.25 4.11
C PRO A 174 3.96 -19.38 3.46
N LEU A 175 4.94 -19.03 2.64
CA LEU A 175 5.95 -19.99 2.20
C LEU A 175 6.95 -20.15 3.35
N ASN A 176 6.94 -21.32 3.99
CA ASN A 176 7.97 -21.69 4.94
C ASN A 176 9.24 -22.03 4.17
N HIS A 177 10.02 -21.03 3.80
CA HIS A 177 11.41 -21.26 3.41
C HIS A 177 12.27 -20.99 4.65
N ASN A 178 12.95 -22.04 5.11
CA ASN A 178 14.15 -21.91 5.92
C ASN A 178 15.22 -21.27 5.04
N VAL A 179 15.17 -19.96 4.91
CA VAL A 179 16.32 -19.19 4.43
C VAL A 179 17.25 -19.10 5.63
N ASP A 180 18.41 -19.74 5.53
CA ASP A 180 19.41 -19.77 6.58
C ASP A 180 19.55 -18.40 7.27
N ASN A 181 19.19 -18.37 8.53
CA ASN A 181 19.54 -17.48 9.66
C ASN A 181 19.89 -16.01 9.44
N GLN A 182 19.65 -15.37 8.29
CA GLN A 182 20.14 -14.00 8.05
C GLN A 182 19.13 -12.97 7.58
N ALA A 183 17.91 -13.31 7.25
CA ALA A 183 16.96 -12.27 6.84
C ALA A 183 15.56 -12.59 7.33
N ASP A 184 14.96 -11.61 8.01
CA ASP A 184 13.52 -11.55 8.31
C ASP A 184 12.69 -11.33 7.04
N ILE A 185 12.95 -12.12 5.99
CA ILE A 185 12.18 -12.07 4.74
C ILE A 185 11.04 -13.06 4.86
N GLN A 186 9.81 -12.56 4.79
CA GLN A 186 8.62 -13.38 4.72
C GLN A 186 8.05 -13.30 3.30
N ILE A 187 7.72 -14.46 2.75
CA ILE A 187 7.10 -14.58 1.43
C ILE A 187 5.70 -15.19 1.61
N GLY A 188 4.71 -14.59 1.00
CA GLY A 188 3.35 -15.10 0.97
C GLY A 188 2.85 -15.28 -0.45
N ILE A 189 2.06 -16.32 -0.70
CA ILE A 189 1.38 -16.56 -1.98
C ILE A 189 -0.11 -16.37 -1.77
N VAL A 190 -0.73 -15.63 -2.66
CA VAL A 190 -2.17 -15.45 -2.76
C VAL A 190 -2.65 -16.10 -4.05
N ASN A 191 -3.64 -16.99 -3.92
CA ASN A 191 -4.39 -17.50 -5.07
C ASN A 191 -5.77 -16.81 -5.08
N PHE A 192 -6.15 -16.23 -6.20
CA PHE A 192 -7.43 -15.52 -6.39
C PHE A 192 -8.04 -15.80 -7.76
#